data_72dbaef8d92790356bab3ec93463ec27
#
_entry.id   72dbaef8d92790356bab3ec93463ec27
#
_cell.length_a   1.000
_cell.length_b   1.000
_cell.length_c   1.000
_cell.angle_alpha   90.00
_cell.angle_beta   90.00
_cell.angle_gamma   90.00
#
_symmetry.space_group_name_H-M   'P 1'
#
loop_
_entity.id
_entity.type
_entity.pdbx_description
1 polymer ?
#
loop_
_entity_poly.entity_id
_entity_poly.type
_entity_poly.pdbx_seq_one_letter_code
_entity_poly.pdbx_strand_id
1 'polypeptide(L)'
;MNDTADSRLRDRVADGGLFAFAVSAGVTLVVLRREIGPMPPDWILTADIAAGALGCLALWWRRRCPTVLATVLVVLTTFSETVSPAAVVLLFTVAIRRSTGAVVLLAVGSVAAHSVYQVLRPEPMLSTWMFVSWILLVHFAVVASGLLLRSRRQLIASLRERAVAAEVEARLRTEHARLEAREALAREMHDVLGHRLSLLAINAGALAFHRAATAEETQQAAELIRENAHRALKDLRGVISVLRAPDGDVPLPGVTDIAELVEETALTGTVVRLRDEPGVCTGASSVPAALGRTLYRFVQEALTNARKHAPAAPVVVTITAEPGAHLSAEVVNEAPRVRPATAPPGSGAGLRGLAERVTLVGGDLRHGPTRTGGWRLAVRLPWPA
;
A
#
# COMPACT_ATOMS: atom_id res chain seq x y z
N MET A 1 9.14 -13.76 -3.00
CA MET A 1 9.90 -15.00 -3.29
C MET A 1 10.33 -15.15 -4.76
N ASN A 2 9.68 -14.49 -5.73
CA ASN A 2 10.04 -14.52 -7.16
C ASN A 2 11.31 -13.73 -7.55
N ASP A 3 11.64 -12.66 -6.83
CA ASP A 3 12.75 -11.73 -7.19
C ASP A 3 14.15 -12.37 -7.08
N THR A 4 14.33 -13.34 -6.18
CA THR A 4 15.60 -14.05 -5.99
C THR A 4 15.84 -15.14 -7.06
N ALA A 5 14.80 -15.71 -7.63
CA ALA A 5 14.89 -16.69 -8.71
C ALA A 5 15.26 -16.00 -10.03
N ASP A 6 14.62 -14.87 -10.33
CA ASP A 6 14.87 -14.05 -11.53
C ASP A 6 16.29 -13.43 -11.54
N SER A 7 16.80 -13.04 -10.37
CA SER A 7 18.18 -12.52 -10.27
C SER A 7 19.21 -13.60 -10.54
N ARG A 8 19.00 -14.84 -10.03
CA ARG A 8 19.89 -15.98 -10.27
C ARG A 8 19.89 -16.43 -11.74
N LEU A 9 18.71 -16.38 -12.38
CA LEU A 9 18.59 -16.72 -13.80
C LEU A 9 19.36 -15.72 -14.67
N ARG A 10 19.16 -14.43 -14.46
CA ARG A 10 19.90 -13.34 -15.16
C ARG A 10 21.40 -13.45 -14.96
N ASP A 11 21.85 -13.79 -13.76
CA ASP A 11 23.25 -14.00 -13.43
C ASP A 11 23.85 -15.19 -14.19
N ARG A 12 23.13 -16.31 -14.28
CA ARG A 12 23.56 -17.49 -15.03
C ARG A 12 23.62 -17.23 -16.55
N VAL A 13 22.64 -16.51 -17.07
CA VAL A 13 22.61 -16.13 -18.51
C VAL A 13 23.79 -15.20 -18.82
N ALA A 14 24.10 -14.23 -17.97
CA ALA A 14 25.26 -13.36 -18.14
C ALA A 14 26.58 -14.13 -18.04
N ASP A 15 26.71 -15.11 -17.12
CA ASP A 15 27.88 -15.97 -16.99
C ASP A 15 28.05 -16.86 -18.23
N GLY A 16 26.96 -17.45 -18.71
CA GLY A 16 26.97 -18.27 -19.95
C GLY A 16 27.32 -17.45 -21.19
N GLY A 17 26.80 -16.24 -21.32
CA GLY A 17 27.10 -15.32 -22.43
C GLY A 17 28.57 -14.92 -22.49
N LEU A 18 29.17 -14.58 -21.35
CA LEU A 18 30.59 -14.23 -21.28
C LEU A 18 31.51 -15.42 -21.49
N PHE A 19 31.12 -16.61 -21.05
CA PHE A 19 31.84 -17.86 -21.35
C PHE A 19 31.78 -18.15 -22.86
N ALA A 20 30.60 -18.11 -23.47
CA ALA A 20 30.43 -18.32 -24.91
C ALA A 20 31.23 -17.32 -25.74
N PHE A 21 31.24 -16.04 -25.32
CA PHE A 21 32.08 -15.00 -25.94
C PHE A 21 33.57 -15.36 -25.87
N ALA A 22 34.07 -15.75 -24.68
CA ALA A 22 35.49 -16.09 -24.54
C ALA A 22 35.90 -17.31 -25.39
N VAL A 23 35.04 -18.33 -25.45
CA VAL A 23 35.26 -19.51 -26.27
C VAL A 23 35.23 -19.16 -27.76
N SER A 24 34.21 -18.45 -28.23
CA SER A 24 34.08 -18.07 -29.63
C SER A 24 35.24 -17.18 -30.10
N ALA A 25 35.65 -16.21 -29.30
CA ALA A 25 36.78 -15.35 -29.57
C ALA A 25 38.09 -16.15 -29.59
N GLY A 26 38.31 -17.08 -28.67
CA GLY A 26 39.49 -17.99 -28.65
C GLY A 26 39.54 -18.85 -29.88
N VAL A 27 38.42 -19.46 -30.28
CA VAL A 27 38.34 -20.26 -31.52
C VAL A 27 38.64 -19.40 -32.75
N THR A 28 38.09 -18.20 -32.82
CA THR A 28 38.33 -17.26 -33.92
C THR A 28 39.82 -16.94 -34.03
N LEU A 29 40.52 -16.69 -32.92
CA LEU A 29 41.98 -16.46 -32.93
C LEU A 29 42.74 -17.65 -33.47
N VAL A 30 42.41 -18.88 -33.09
CA VAL A 30 43.03 -20.10 -33.60
C VAL A 30 42.81 -20.26 -35.11
N VAL A 31 41.57 -20.04 -35.57
CA VAL A 31 41.25 -20.14 -37.02
C VAL A 31 41.99 -19.07 -37.82
N LEU A 32 41.96 -17.82 -37.34
CA LEU A 32 42.61 -16.70 -38.00
C LEU A 32 44.13 -16.94 -38.09
N ARG A 33 44.73 -17.48 -37.04
CA ARG A 33 46.18 -17.82 -37.05
C ARG A 33 46.50 -18.91 -38.04
N ARG A 34 45.62 -19.88 -38.25
CA ARG A 34 45.81 -20.93 -39.28
C ARG A 34 45.77 -20.42 -40.71
N GLU A 35 44.95 -19.37 -40.95
CA GLU A 35 44.76 -18.80 -42.29
C GLU A 35 45.83 -17.77 -42.66
N ILE A 36 46.39 -17.05 -41.68
CA ILE A 36 47.15 -15.81 -41.95
C ILE A 36 48.65 -15.96 -41.68
N GLY A 37 49.08 -16.85 -40.79
CA GLY A 37 50.47 -16.89 -40.29
C GLY A 37 51.22 -18.18 -40.48
N PRO A 38 52.55 -18.17 -40.29
CA PRO A 38 53.30 -19.40 -40.19
C PRO A 38 52.86 -20.21 -38.99
N MET A 39 52.51 -21.47 -39.19
CA MET A 39 52.07 -22.39 -38.13
C MET A 39 53.21 -22.62 -37.12
N PRO A 40 52.92 -22.38 -35.81
CA PRO A 40 53.86 -22.80 -34.79
C PRO A 40 53.93 -24.33 -34.74
N PRO A 41 55.00 -24.91 -34.18
CA PRO A 41 55.10 -26.36 -33.94
C PRO A 41 53.86 -26.90 -33.23
N ASP A 42 53.37 -28.08 -33.56
CA ASP A 42 52.10 -28.66 -33.09
C ASP A 42 52.02 -28.73 -31.58
N TRP A 43 53.13 -28.96 -30.88
CA TRP A 43 53.10 -28.94 -29.42
C TRP A 43 52.82 -27.54 -28.81
N ILE A 44 53.28 -26.46 -29.48
CA ILE A 44 53.03 -25.08 -29.06
C ILE A 44 51.55 -24.73 -29.29
N LEU A 45 51.00 -25.09 -30.44
CA LEU A 45 49.62 -24.88 -30.78
C LEU A 45 48.69 -25.62 -29.80
N THR A 46 49.02 -26.88 -29.50
CA THR A 46 48.27 -27.71 -28.56
C THR A 46 48.31 -27.10 -27.14
N ALA A 47 49.48 -26.66 -26.68
CA ALA A 47 49.65 -26.01 -25.38
C ALA A 47 48.86 -24.68 -25.30
N ASP A 48 48.85 -23.90 -26.39
CA ASP A 48 48.12 -22.63 -26.48
C ASP A 48 46.61 -22.89 -26.39
N ILE A 49 46.05 -23.81 -27.18
CA ILE A 49 44.63 -24.18 -27.12
C ILE A 49 44.26 -24.72 -25.73
N ALA A 50 45.09 -25.55 -25.10
CA ALA A 50 44.86 -26.09 -23.77
C ALA A 50 44.83 -24.95 -22.71
N ALA A 51 45.77 -24.00 -22.82
CA ALA A 51 45.78 -22.82 -21.92
C ALA A 51 44.54 -21.97 -22.08
N GLY A 52 44.08 -21.71 -23.32
CA GLY A 52 42.85 -21.01 -23.61
C GLY A 52 41.61 -21.70 -23.02
N ALA A 53 41.51 -23.02 -23.20
CA ALA A 53 40.43 -23.82 -22.64
C ALA A 53 40.41 -23.76 -21.10
N LEU A 54 41.57 -23.90 -20.45
CA LEU A 54 41.69 -23.74 -19.00
C LEU A 54 41.33 -22.31 -18.54
N GLY A 55 41.73 -21.30 -19.32
CA GLY A 55 41.36 -19.91 -19.08
C GLY A 55 39.84 -19.70 -19.13
N CYS A 56 39.18 -20.28 -20.13
CA CYS A 56 37.71 -20.25 -20.21
C CYS A 56 37.04 -20.97 -19.05
N LEU A 57 37.53 -22.17 -18.66
CA LEU A 57 37.01 -22.89 -17.49
C LEU A 57 37.20 -22.09 -16.19
N ALA A 58 38.30 -21.37 -16.03
CA ALA A 58 38.59 -20.55 -14.88
C ALA A 58 37.53 -19.40 -14.71
N LEU A 59 36.84 -18.99 -15.78
CA LEU A 59 35.75 -18.02 -15.71
C LEU A 59 34.59 -18.46 -14.81
N TRP A 60 34.44 -19.77 -14.56
CA TRP A 60 33.39 -20.27 -13.63
C TRP A 60 33.64 -19.84 -12.18
N TRP A 61 34.92 -19.62 -11.81
CA TRP A 61 35.30 -19.10 -10.48
C TRP A 61 35.52 -17.61 -10.43
N ARG A 62 35.25 -16.85 -11.52
CA ARG A 62 35.45 -15.40 -11.63
C ARG A 62 34.73 -14.59 -10.55
N ARG A 63 33.65 -15.12 -9.95
CA ARG A 63 32.91 -14.44 -8.88
C ARG A 63 33.56 -14.60 -7.51
N ARG A 64 34.34 -15.68 -7.29
CA ARG A 64 35.00 -15.97 -6.02
C ARG A 64 36.35 -15.27 -5.90
N CYS A 65 37.20 -15.39 -6.89
CA CYS A 65 38.57 -14.89 -6.86
C CYS A 65 38.92 -14.08 -8.12
N PRO A 66 38.18 -12.95 -8.42
CA PRO A 66 38.37 -12.26 -9.71
C PRO A 66 39.75 -11.68 -9.92
N THR A 67 40.38 -11.11 -8.90
CA THR A 67 41.71 -10.49 -9.02
C THR A 67 42.81 -11.53 -9.20
N VAL A 68 42.78 -12.61 -8.42
CA VAL A 68 43.80 -13.68 -8.54
C VAL A 68 43.74 -14.32 -9.92
N LEU A 69 42.52 -14.68 -10.37
CA LEU A 69 42.35 -15.28 -11.71
C LEU A 69 42.76 -14.30 -12.82
N ALA A 70 42.39 -13.02 -12.69
CA ALA A 70 42.83 -12.03 -13.67
C ALA A 70 44.33 -11.88 -13.74
N THR A 71 45.05 -11.85 -12.60
CA THR A 71 46.49 -11.78 -12.54
C THR A 71 47.13 -13.01 -13.21
N VAL A 72 46.64 -14.22 -12.88
CA VAL A 72 47.15 -15.47 -13.49
C VAL A 72 46.93 -15.46 -15.00
N LEU A 73 45.73 -15.13 -15.49
CA LEU A 73 45.49 -15.10 -16.92
C LEU A 73 46.27 -14.00 -17.65
N VAL A 74 46.45 -12.81 -17.01
CA VAL A 74 47.30 -11.73 -17.56
C VAL A 74 48.76 -12.23 -17.73
N VAL A 75 49.31 -12.96 -16.77
CA VAL A 75 50.64 -13.53 -16.89
C VAL A 75 50.67 -14.57 -18.01
N LEU A 76 49.63 -15.42 -18.13
CA LEU A 76 49.55 -16.43 -19.17
C LEU A 76 49.41 -15.84 -20.59
N THR A 77 48.84 -14.64 -20.75
CA THR A 77 48.77 -13.96 -22.06
C THR A 77 50.15 -13.60 -22.63
N THR A 78 51.20 -13.58 -21.79
CA THR A 78 52.59 -13.39 -22.27
C THR A 78 53.03 -14.55 -23.15
N PHE A 79 52.47 -15.75 -22.98
CA PHE A 79 52.85 -16.97 -23.68
C PHE A 79 51.78 -17.57 -24.59
N SER A 80 50.51 -17.20 -24.33
CA SER A 80 49.36 -17.77 -25.00
C SER A 80 48.38 -16.70 -25.47
N GLU A 81 48.09 -16.66 -26.74
CA GLU A 81 47.14 -15.74 -27.36
C GLU A 81 45.69 -16.16 -27.06
N THR A 82 45.40 -17.44 -27.02
CA THR A 82 44.08 -18.00 -26.84
C THR A 82 43.51 -17.77 -25.42
N VAL A 83 44.36 -17.42 -24.46
CA VAL A 83 43.97 -17.01 -23.09
C VAL A 83 43.42 -15.57 -23.06
N SER A 84 43.78 -14.72 -24.03
CA SER A 84 43.43 -13.28 -24.05
C SER A 84 41.96 -12.99 -23.90
N PRO A 85 41.00 -13.67 -24.56
CA PRO A 85 39.57 -13.40 -24.39
C PRO A 85 39.09 -13.66 -22.96
N ALA A 86 39.59 -14.72 -22.30
CA ALA A 86 39.25 -15.00 -20.92
C ALA A 86 39.85 -13.95 -19.96
N ALA A 87 41.08 -13.49 -20.22
CA ALA A 87 41.70 -12.41 -19.44
C ALA A 87 40.93 -11.09 -19.57
N VAL A 88 40.44 -10.73 -20.76
CA VAL A 88 39.58 -9.56 -21.01
C VAL A 88 38.26 -9.65 -20.26
N VAL A 89 37.61 -10.82 -20.24
CA VAL A 89 36.39 -11.03 -19.46
C VAL A 89 36.65 -10.89 -17.96
N LEU A 90 37.78 -11.35 -17.46
CA LEU A 90 38.16 -11.15 -16.05
C LEU A 90 38.49 -9.70 -15.75
N LEU A 91 39.18 -8.99 -16.62
CA LEU A 91 39.46 -7.55 -16.49
C LEU A 91 38.15 -6.77 -16.38
N PHE A 92 37.15 -7.04 -17.22
CA PHE A 92 35.81 -6.49 -17.14
C PHE A 92 35.15 -6.80 -15.78
N THR A 93 35.26 -8.05 -15.30
CA THR A 93 34.71 -8.48 -14.03
C THR A 93 35.35 -7.73 -12.85
N VAL A 94 36.69 -7.52 -12.90
CA VAL A 94 37.44 -6.75 -11.91
C VAL A 94 37.01 -5.26 -11.96
N ALA A 95 36.82 -4.69 -13.16
CA ALA A 95 36.39 -3.31 -13.34
C ALA A 95 35.01 -3.03 -12.68
N ILE A 96 34.11 -4.01 -12.72
CA ILE A 96 32.79 -3.88 -12.07
C ILE A 96 32.88 -4.06 -10.54
N ARG A 97 33.78 -4.93 -10.03
CA ARG A 97 33.73 -5.42 -8.64
C ARG A 97 34.80 -4.88 -7.71
N ARG A 98 35.91 -4.35 -8.24
CA ARG A 98 37.10 -3.98 -7.45
C ARG A 98 37.44 -2.50 -7.56
N SER A 99 38.42 -2.07 -6.78
CA SER A 99 38.88 -0.67 -6.77
C SER A 99 39.49 -0.28 -8.13
N THR A 100 39.39 1.00 -8.47
CA THR A 100 39.94 1.54 -9.71
C THR A 100 41.45 1.32 -9.84
N GLY A 101 42.19 1.38 -8.70
CA GLY A 101 43.63 1.12 -8.71
C GLY A 101 43.98 -0.33 -9.14
N ALA A 102 43.22 -1.34 -8.66
CA ALA A 102 43.42 -2.73 -9.08
C ALA A 102 43.10 -2.92 -10.58
N VAL A 103 42.08 -2.24 -11.08
CA VAL A 103 41.72 -2.29 -12.51
C VAL A 103 42.83 -1.71 -13.38
N VAL A 104 43.34 -0.52 -13.02
CA VAL A 104 44.43 0.12 -13.75
C VAL A 104 45.68 -0.73 -13.76
N LEU A 105 46.06 -1.28 -12.60
CA LEU A 105 47.25 -2.15 -12.49
C LEU A 105 47.14 -3.39 -13.40
N LEU A 106 45.98 -4.06 -13.40
CA LEU A 106 45.72 -5.22 -14.23
C LEU A 106 45.67 -4.89 -15.72
N ALA A 107 45.04 -3.75 -16.07
CA ALA A 107 44.99 -3.30 -17.46
C ALA A 107 46.38 -2.98 -18.03
N VAL A 108 47.19 -2.23 -17.25
CA VAL A 108 48.59 -1.95 -17.63
C VAL A 108 49.42 -3.23 -17.73
N GLY A 109 49.28 -4.13 -16.76
CA GLY A 109 49.94 -5.44 -16.78
C GLY A 109 49.53 -6.28 -18.00
N SER A 110 48.22 -6.24 -18.36
CA SER A 110 47.72 -6.96 -19.52
C SER A 110 48.24 -6.42 -20.86
N VAL A 111 48.27 -5.07 -20.99
CA VAL A 111 48.90 -4.43 -22.18
C VAL A 111 50.37 -4.77 -22.27
N ALA A 112 51.12 -4.74 -21.16
CA ALA A 112 52.51 -5.13 -21.11
C ALA A 112 52.72 -6.61 -21.52
N ALA A 113 51.89 -7.50 -20.99
CA ALA A 113 51.95 -8.94 -21.32
C ALA A 113 51.72 -9.20 -22.83
N HIS A 114 50.71 -8.53 -23.42
CA HIS A 114 50.47 -8.61 -24.86
C HIS A 114 51.61 -8.01 -25.72
N SER A 115 52.22 -6.92 -25.24
CA SER A 115 53.40 -6.32 -25.91
C SER A 115 54.59 -7.28 -25.88
N VAL A 116 54.85 -7.96 -24.77
CA VAL A 116 55.87 -9.00 -24.68
C VAL A 116 55.57 -10.17 -25.62
N TYR A 117 54.30 -10.62 -25.62
CA TYR A 117 53.86 -11.67 -26.56
C TYR A 117 54.18 -11.30 -28.02
N GLN A 118 53.88 -10.07 -28.44
CA GLN A 118 54.14 -9.57 -29.80
C GLN A 118 55.64 -9.53 -30.13
N VAL A 119 56.49 -9.27 -29.16
CA VAL A 119 57.95 -9.29 -29.35
C VAL A 119 58.45 -10.73 -29.50
N LEU A 120 57.91 -11.66 -28.71
CA LEU A 120 58.28 -13.08 -28.76
C LEU A 120 57.76 -13.80 -30.02
N ARG A 121 56.58 -13.37 -30.49
CA ARG A 121 55.86 -13.97 -31.63
C ARG A 121 55.23 -12.87 -32.51
N PRO A 122 56.06 -12.18 -33.31
CA PRO A 122 55.56 -11.08 -34.15
C PRO A 122 54.53 -11.56 -35.15
N GLU A 123 53.42 -10.85 -35.22
CA GLU A 123 52.39 -11.07 -36.24
C GLU A 123 52.83 -10.48 -37.58
N PRO A 124 52.89 -11.29 -38.63
CA PRO A 124 53.45 -10.84 -39.92
C PRO A 124 52.58 -9.82 -40.64
N MET A 125 51.29 -9.76 -40.35
CA MET A 125 50.33 -8.88 -41.01
C MET A 125 50.12 -7.53 -40.32
N LEU A 126 50.48 -7.41 -39.04
CA LEU A 126 50.26 -6.19 -38.27
C LEU A 126 51.59 -5.56 -37.88
N SER A 127 51.78 -4.28 -38.17
CA SER A 127 52.91 -3.58 -37.57
C SER A 127 52.74 -3.55 -36.03
N THR A 128 53.86 -3.57 -35.32
CA THR A 128 53.85 -3.54 -33.84
C THR A 128 53.00 -2.39 -33.28
N TRP A 129 53.03 -1.22 -33.95
CA TRP A 129 52.23 -0.07 -33.55
C TRP A 129 50.74 -0.29 -33.74
N MET A 130 50.28 -0.95 -34.78
CA MET A 130 48.89 -1.29 -35.03
C MET A 130 48.40 -2.31 -33.98
N PHE A 131 49.19 -3.30 -33.66
CA PHE A 131 48.89 -4.30 -32.64
C PHE A 131 48.75 -3.65 -31.25
N VAL A 132 49.70 -2.82 -30.84
CA VAL A 132 49.68 -2.12 -29.55
C VAL A 132 48.49 -1.19 -29.48
N SER A 133 48.20 -0.42 -30.54
CA SER A 133 47.05 0.45 -30.61
C SER A 133 45.71 -0.30 -30.47
N TRP A 134 45.60 -1.45 -31.14
CA TRP A 134 44.43 -2.31 -31.01
C TRP A 134 44.23 -2.84 -29.59
N ILE A 135 45.28 -3.34 -28.97
CA ILE A 135 45.23 -3.84 -27.58
C ILE A 135 44.85 -2.70 -26.61
N LEU A 136 45.44 -1.52 -26.78
CA LEU A 136 45.05 -0.35 -25.95
C LEU A 136 43.59 0.02 -26.14
N LEU A 137 43.07 0.05 -27.36
CA LEU A 137 41.68 0.34 -27.65
C LEU A 137 40.72 -0.66 -26.98
N VAL A 138 41.00 -1.97 -27.12
CA VAL A 138 40.21 -3.05 -26.52
C VAL A 138 40.21 -2.93 -24.99
N HIS A 139 41.39 -2.75 -24.39
CA HIS A 139 41.51 -2.62 -22.93
C HIS A 139 40.82 -1.36 -22.42
N PHE A 140 40.96 -0.22 -23.12
CA PHE A 140 40.25 1.00 -22.80
C PHE A 140 38.72 0.80 -22.85
N ALA A 141 38.20 0.23 -23.94
CA ALA A 141 36.77 -0.04 -24.11
C ALA A 141 36.23 -0.96 -23.00
N VAL A 142 36.94 -1.99 -22.64
CA VAL A 142 36.57 -2.95 -21.60
C VAL A 142 36.56 -2.30 -20.22
N VAL A 143 37.62 -1.58 -19.86
CA VAL A 143 37.74 -0.87 -18.59
C VAL A 143 36.66 0.21 -18.47
N ALA A 144 36.50 1.04 -19.49
CA ALA A 144 35.50 2.11 -19.52
C ALA A 144 34.09 1.56 -19.37
N SER A 145 33.75 0.48 -20.11
CA SER A 145 32.45 -0.19 -20.01
C SER A 145 32.20 -0.76 -18.61
N GLY A 146 33.22 -1.40 -18.01
CA GLY A 146 33.13 -1.95 -16.66
C GLY A 146 32.92 -0.86 -15.60
N LEU A 147 33.68 0.23 -15.68
CA LEU A 147 33.55 1.37 -14.75
C LEU A 147 32.21 2.10 -14.93
N LEU A 148 31.75 2.27 -16.18
CA LEU A 148 30.44 2.87 -16.46
C LEU A 148 29.31 2.02 -15.87
N LEU A 149 29.36 0.71 -16.06
CA LEU A 149 28.35 -0.18 -15.50
C LEU A 149 28.35 -0.16 -13.97
N ARG A 150 29.53 -0.08 -13.34
CA ARG A 150 29.67 0.08 -11.90
C ARG A 150 29.05 1.40 -11.42
N SER A 151 29.40 2.51 -12.07
CA SER A 151 28.86 3.84 -11.74
C SER A 151 27.34 3.87 -11.88
N ARG A 152 26.78 3.31 -12.96
CA ARG A 152 25.34 3.18 -13.14
C ARG A 152 24.66 2.39 -12.02
N ARG A 153 25.26 1.26 -11.62
CA ARG A 153 24.71 0.44 -10.51
C ARG A 153 24.72 1.20 -9.19
N GLN A 154 25.79 1.92 -8.90
CA GLN A 154 25.89 2.76 -7.69
C GLN A 154 24.86 3.89 -7.69
N LEU A 155 24.69 4.56 -8.83
CA LEU A 155 23.68 5.62 -8.98
C LEU A 155 22.27 5.08 -8.77
N ILE A 156 21.93 3.96 -9.40
CA ILE A 156 20.61 3.34 -9.24
C ILE A 156 20.36 2.94 -7.76
N ALA A 157 21.37 2.38 -7.09
CA ALA A 157 21.27 2.02 -5.68
C ALA A 157 21.01 3.27 -4.81
N SER A 158 21.79 4.34 -5.00
CA SER A 158 21.62 5.58 -4.24
C SER A 158 20.27 6.28 -4.50
N LEU A 159 19.78 6.24 -5.75
CA LEU A 159 18.46 6.78 -6.08
C LEU A 159 17.32 5.99 -5.42
N ARG A 160 17.43 4.66 -5.35
CA ARG A 160 16.46 3.82 -4.65
C ARG A 160 16.44 4.10 -3.15
N GLU A 161 17.60 4.22 -2.51
CA GLU A 161 17.69 4.58 -1.09
C GLU A 161 17.05 5.95 -0.80
N ARG A 162 17.33 6.94 -1.65
CA ARG A 162 16.71 8.27 -1.53
C ARG A 162 15.21 8.25 -1.75
N ALA A 163 14.71 7.46 -2.71
CA ALA A 163 13.28 7.32 -2.97
C ALA A 163 12.55 6.71 -1.75
N VAL A 164 13.11 5.65 -1.15
CA VAL A 164 12.54 5.04 0.06
C VAL A 164 12.55 6.02 1.24
N ALA A 165 13.66 6.74 1.44
CA ALA A 165 13.75 7.74 2.50
C ALA A 165 12.73 8.87 2.32
N ALA A 166 12.56 9.38 1.09
CA ALA A 166 11.58 10.42 0.78
C ALA A 166 10.13 9.94 0.98
N GLU A 167 9.83 8.68 0.67
CA GLU A 167 8.50 8.09 0.92
C GLU A 167 8.19 8.01 2.42
N VAL A 168 9.14 7.55 3.23
CA VAL A 168 8.98 7.51 4.70
C VAL A 168 8.78 8.91 5.26
N GLU A 169 9.59 9.89 4.83
CA GLU A 169 9.46 11.28 5.26
C GLU A 169 8.10 11.88 4.89
N ALA A 170 7.61 11.62 3.67
CA ALA A 170 6.29 12.08 3.22
C ALA A 170 5.15 11.49 4.08
N ARG A 171 5.23 10.21 4.44
CA ARG A 171 4.27 9.56 5.35
C ARG A 171 4.27 10.21 6.73
N LEU A 172 5.45 10.40 7.31
CA LEU A 172 5.59 11.05 8.62
C LEU A 172 5.05 12.48 8.61
N ARG A 173 5.31 13.27 7.56
CA ARG A 173 4.73 14.62 7.41
C ARG A 173 3.21 14.61 7.36
N THR A 174 2.64 13.63 6.65
CA THR A 174 1.17 13.47 6.57
C THR A 174 0.58 13.13 7.93
N GLU A 175 1.21 12.23 8.68
CA GLU A 175 0.77 11.89 10.05
C GLU A 175 0.89 13.08 11.00
N HIS A 176 2.00 13.81 10.97
CA HIS A 176 2.17 15.03 11.75
C HIS A 176 1.10 16.07 11.45
N ALA A 177 0.85 16.36 10.16
CA ALA A 177 -0.18 17.31 9.75
C ALA A 177 -1.59 16.89 10.23
N ARG A 178 -1.88 15.57 10.24
CA ARG A 178 -3.15 15.05 10.81
C ARG A 178 -3.26 15.25 12.30
N LEU A 179 -2.17 15.00 13.04
CA LEU A 179 -2.13 15.22 14.48
C LEU A 179 -2.30 16.70 14.84
N GLU A 180 -1.57 17.58 14.16
CA GLU A 180 -1.70 19.04 14.35
C GLU A 180 -3.12 19.55 14.05
N ALA A 181 -3.75 19.05 12.97
CA ALA A 181 -5.13 19.38 12.65
C ALA A 181 -6.11 18.89 13.74
N ARG A 182 -5.89 17.68 14.28
CA ARG A 182 -6.71 17.15 15.40
C ARG A 182 -6.55 17.99 16.67
N GLU A 183 -5.33 18.40 17.02
CA GLU A 183 -5.04 19.25 18.17
C GLU A 183 -5.65 20.66 18.02
N ALA A 184 -5.54 21.23 16.81
CA ALA A 184 -6.15 22.52 16.53
C ALA A 184 -7.67 22.46 16.66
N LEU A 185 -8.30 21.42 16.12
CA LEU A 185 -9.74 21.20 16.22
C LEU A 185 -10.17 20.98 17.68
N ALA A 186 -9.41 20.20 18.45
CA ALA A 186 -9.71 19.97 19.87
C ALA A 186 -9.64 21.26 20.69
N ARG A 187 -8.69 22.15 20.43
CA ARG A 187 -8.58 23.46 21.08
C ARG A 187 -9.75 24.36 20.72
N GLU A 188 -10.07 24.50 19.43
CA GLU A 188 -11.22 25.31 18.98
C GLU A 188 -12.53 24.81 19.60
N MET A 189 -12.70 23.49 19.71
CA MET A 189 -13.87 22.89 20.34
C MET A 189 -13.93 23.11 21.84
N HIS A 190 -12.80 23.06 22.53
CA HIS A 190 -12.74 23.38 23.95
C HIS A 190 -13.18 24.83 24.23
N ASP A 191 -12.76 25.76 23.37
CA ASP A 191 -13.11 27.17 23.49
C ASP A 191 -14.61 27.41 23.24
N VAL A 192 -15.17 26.79 22.19
CA VAL A 192 -16.60 26.89 21.87
C VAL A 192 -17.49 26.29 22.98
N LEU A 193 -17.11 25.06 23.45
CA LEU A 193 -17.84 24.39 24.53
C LEU A 193 -17.72 25.15 25.86
N GLY A 194 -16.53 25.62 26.20
CA GLY A 194 -16.28 26.41 27.41
C GLY A 194 -17.12 27.68 27.44
N HIS A 195 -17.17 28.40 26.32
CA HIS A 195 -17.99 29.60 26.20
C HIS A 195 -19.49 29.28 26.38
N ARG A 196 -20.02 28.24 25.74
CA ARG A 196 -21.44 27.86 25.83
C ARG A 196 -21.83 27.36 27.22
N LEU A 197 -20.96 26.56 27.86
CA LEU A 197 -21.18 26.09 29.23
C LEU A 197 -21.18 27.27 30.23
N SER A 198 -20.31 28.25 30.01
CA SER A 198 -20.30 29.49 30.82
C SER A 198 -21.60 30.27 30.67
N LEU A 199 -22.12 30.44 29.46
CA LEU A 199 -23.42 31.10 29.23
C LEU A 199 -24.57 30.33 29.87
N LEU A 200 -24.57 28.99 29.80
CA LEU A 200 -25.55 28.15 30.49
C LEU A 200 -25.50 28.33 32.01
N ALA A 201 -24.30 28.34 32.59
CA ALA A 201 -24.10 28.54 34.02
C ALA A 201 -24.59 29.93 34.49
N ILE A 202 -24.29 30.98 33.71
CA ILE A 202 -24.75 32.35 33.99
C ILE A 202 -26.29 32.43 33.95
N ASN A 203 -26.93 31.88 32.90
CA ASN A 203 -28.39 31.90 32.77
C ASN A 203 -29.09 31.08 33.88
N ALA A 204 -28.54 29.93 34.24
CA ALA A 204 -29.04 29.10 35.35
C ALA A 204 -28.84 29.79 36.69
N GLY A 205 -27.69 30.46 36.90
CA GLY A 205 -27.41 31.25 38.10
C GLY A 205 -28.36 32.43 38.23
N ALA A 206 -28.61 33.18 37.18
CA ALA A 206 -29.56 34.28 37.15
C ALA A 206 -30.98 33.84 37.59
N LEU A 207 -31.43 32.68 37.08
CA LEU A 207 -32.71 32.08 37.43
C LEU A 207 -32.78 31.67 38.92
N ALA A 208 -31.70 31.13 39.46
CA ALA A 208 -31.63 30.68 40.85
C ALA A 208 -31.64 31.84 41.86
N PHE A 209 -31.09 33.00 41.48
CA PHE A 209 -31.00 34.19 42.37
C PHE A 209 -32.19 35.12 42.23
N HIS A 210 -33.01 35.04 41.21
CA HIS A 210 -34.15 35.95 40.98
C HIS A 210 -35.41 35.48 41.71
N ARG A 211 -35.48 35.68 43.04
CA ARG A 211 -36.56 35.20 43.90
C ARG A 211 -37.96 35.90 43.63
N ALA A 212 -37.98 36.97 42.81
CA ALA A 212 -39.15 37.70 42.44
C ALA A 212 -39.58 37.51 40.98
N ALA A 213 -39.00 36.52 40.26
CA ALA A 213 -39.34 36.24 38.87
C ALA A 213 -40.79 35.74 38.76
N THR A 214 -41.49 36.23 37.75
CA THR A 214 -42.82 35.74 37.41
C THR A 214 -42.74 34.31 36.84
N ALA A 215 -43.87 33.59 36.88
CA ALA A 215 -43.92 32.24 36.30
C ALA A 215 -43.57 32.25 34.82
N GLU A 216 -43.91 33.32 34.09
CA GLU A 216 -43.65 33.51 32.69
C GLU A 216 -42.15 33.72 32.39
N GLU A 217 -41.46 34.57 33.20
CA GLU A 217 -39.99 34.79 33.10
C GLU A 217 -39.20 33.53 33.45
N THR A 218 -39.65 32.76 34.44
CA THR A 218 -39.05 31.46 34.82
C THR A 218 -39.17 30.44 33.69
N GLN A 219 -40.32 30.37 33.03
CA GLN A 219 -40.56 29.46 31.92
C GLN A 219 -39.73 29.84 30.69
N GLN A 220 -39.61 31.13 30.35
CA GLN A 220 -38.77 31.61 29.25
C GLN A 220 -37.28 31.32 29.50
N ALA A 221 -36.79 31.55 30.69
CA ALA A 221 -35.40 31.26 31.05
C ALA A 221 -35.09 29.75 31.01
N ALA A 222 -36.00 28.91 31.49
CA ALA A 222 -35.86 27.45 31.41
C ALA A 222 -35.85 26.97 29.96
N GLU A 223 -36.65 27.53 29.07
CA GLU A 223 -36.67 27.20 27.66
C GLU A 223 -35.36 27.60 26.95
N LEU A 224 -34.80 28.79 27.24
CA LEU A 224 -33.50 29.23 26.73
C LEU A 224 -32.37 28.33 27.20
N ILE A 225 -32.35 27.89 28.45
CA ILE A 225 -31.39 26.95 29.00
C ILE A 225 -31.49 25.61 28.27
N ARG A 226 -32.71 25.10 28.09
CA ARG A 226 -32.97 23.84 27.37
C ARG A 226 -32.47 23.88 25.92
N GLU A 227 -32.77 24.98 25.21
CA GLU A 227 -32.36 25.15 23.82
C GLU A 227 -30.84 25.26 23.68
N ASN A 228 -30.18 26.03 24.55
CA ASN A 228 -28.70 26.13 24.54
C ASN A 228 -28.03 24.82 24.91
N ALA A 229 -28.56 24.05 25.86
CA ALA A 229 -28.05 22.71 26.18
C ALA A 229 -28.20 21.74 25.01
N HIS A 230 -29.34 21.79 24.30
CA HIS A 230 -29.56 20.96 23.12
C HIS A 230 -28.61 21.29 21.96
N ARG A 231 -28.33 22.56 21.73
CA ARG A 231 -27.35 23.01 20.73
C ARG A 231 -25.95 22.57 21.10
N ALA A 232 -25.54 22.77 22.36
CA ALA A 232 -24.21 22.33 22.83
C ALA A 232 -23.99 20.81 22.67
N LEU A 233 -25.01 19.99 22.99
CA LEU A 233 -24.98 18.56 22.80
C LEU A 233 -24.90 18.14 21.31
N LYS A 234 -25.59 18.86 20.43
CA LYS A 234 -25.55 18.61 18.98
C LYS A 234 -24.17 18.91 18.42
N ASP A 235 -23.56 20.02 18.82
CA ASP A 235 -22.23 20.40 18.36
C ASP A 235 -21.17 19.43 18.88
N LEU A 236 -21.25 19.04 20.16
CA LEU A 236 -20.37 18.02 20.75
C LEU A 236 -20.41 16.67 19.97
N ARG A 237 -21.63 16.22 19.60
CA ARG A 237 -21.81 15.01 18.80
C ARG A 237 -21.19 15.16 17.39
N GLY A 238 -21.32 16.34 16.78
CA GLY A 238 -20.68 16.65 15.49
C GLY A 238 -19.17 16.53 15.56
N VAL A 239 -18.56 17.07 16.60
CA VAL A 239 -17.11 17.01 16.83
C VAL A 239 -16.62 15.60 17.08
N ILE A 240 -17.30 14.86 17.97
CA ILE A 240 -16.97 13.47 18.27
C ILE A 240 -17.04 12.61 16.98
N SER A 241 -17.98 12.90 16.09
CA SER A 241 -18.09 12.19 14.81
C SER A 241 -16.91 12.47 13.87
N VAL A 242 -16.36 13.68 13.87
CA VAL A 242 -15.17 14.06 13.08
C VAL A 242 -13.88 13.50 13.70
N LEU A 243 -13.75 13.55 15.03
CA LEU A 243 -12.59 13.00 15.74
C LEU A 243 -12.56 11.46 15.74
N ARG A 244 -13.72 10.81 15.64
CA ARG A 244 -13.88 9.36 15.46
C ARG A 244 -13.85 8.90 14.01
N ALA A 245 -13.38 9.71 13.05
CA ALA A 245 -13.10 9.22 11.71
C ALA A 245 -12.08 8.05 11.76
N PRO A 246 -12.21 7.03 10.92
CA PRO A 246 -11.89 5.66 11.20
C PRO A 246 -10.38 5.36 11.14
N ASP A 247 -9.73 5.38 12.29
CA ASP A 247 -8.53 4.58 12.49
C ASP A 247 -8.87 3.54 13.57
N GLY A 248 -9.29 2.37 13.13
CA GLY A 248 -9.25 1.07 13.80
C GLY A 248 -9.89 0.92 15.17
N ASP A 249 -10.63 -0.16 15.32
CA ASP A 249 -10.84 -0.94 16.55
C ASP A 249 -11.98 -0.59 17.54
N VAL A 250 -12.96 0.21 17.16
CA VAL A 250 -14.28 -0.03 17.78
C VAL A 250 -15.13 -0.74 16.72
N PRO A 251 -15.58 -2.00 16.95
CA PRO A 251 -16.48 -2.67 16.02
C PRO A 251 -17.70 -1.75 15.81
N LEU A 252 -17.88 -1.26 14.60
CA LEU A 252 -19.07 -0.47 14.27
C LEU A 252 -20.28 -1.41 14.42
N PRO A 253 -21.38 -0.96 15.10
CA PRO A 253 -22.55 -1.79 15.29
C PRO A 253 -23.03 -2.44 14.01
N GLY A 254 -23.28 -3.74 14.06
CA GLY A 254 -23.68 -4.61 12.96
C GLY A 254 -25.03 -5.27 13.17
N VAL A 255 -25.27 -6.36 12.47
CA VAL A 255 -26.56 -7.08 12.58
C VAL A 255 -26.76 -7.75 13.96
N THR A 256 -25.70 -8.19 14.60
CA THR A 256 -25.75 -8.83 15.92
C THR A 256 -26.21 -7.88 17.02
N ASP A 257 -25.98 -6.59 16.84
CA ASP A 257 -26.31 -5.56 17.82
C ASP A 257 -27.79 -5.09 17.70
N ILE A 258 -28.54 -5.56 16.68
CA ILE A 258 -29.94 -5.21 16.47
C ILE A 258 -30.84 -5.77 17.60
N ALA A 259 -30.53 -6.95 18.10
CA ALA A 259 -31.29 -7.53 19.20
C ALA A 259 -31.19 -6.68 20.47
N GLU A 260 -29.98 -6.25 20.83
CA GLU A 260 -29.72 -5.36 21.95
C GLU A 260 -30.42 -4.00 21.78
N LEU A 261 -30.36 -3.42 20.57
CA LEU A 261 -31.06 -2.17 20.24
C LEU A 261 -32.58 -2.27 20.44
N VAL A 262 -33.18 -3.41 20.07
CA VAL A 262 -34.61 -3.68 20.26
C VAL A 262 -34.94 -3.80 21.74
N GLU A 263 -34.15 -4.52 22.53
CA GLU A 263 -34.31 -4.65 23.98
C GLU A 263 -34.19 -3.30 24.69
N GLU A 264 -33.16 -2.50 24.35
CA GLU A 264 -32.96 -1.16 24.88
C GLU A 264 -34.18 -0.27 24.58
N THR A 265 -34.74 -0.35 23.37
CA THR A 265 -35.92 0.39 22.99
C THR A 265 -37.15 -0.05 23.78
N ALA A 266 -37.28 -1.35 24.05
CA ALA A 266 -38.39 -1.89 24.86
C ALA A 266 -38.33 -1.39 26.31
N LEU A 267 -37.15 -1.25 26.90
CA LEU A 267 -36.95 -0.67 28.25
C LEU A 267 -37.43 0.76 28.36
N THR A 268 -37.52 1.52 27.26
CA THR A 268 -38.05 2.89 27.24
C THR A 268 -39.59 2.96 27.21
N GLY A 269 -40.30 1.83 27.36
CA GLY A 269 -41.76 1.76 27.40
C GLY A 269 -42.45 1.55 26.06
N THR A 270 -41.68 1.26 24.98
CA THR A 270 -42.24 0.96 23.67
C THR A 270 -42.34 -0.57 23.51
N VAL A 271 -43.52 -1.08 23.17
CA VAL A 271 -43.67 -2.53 22.89
C VAL A 271 -43.07 -2.86 21.52
N VAL A 272 -41.89 -3.47 21.50
CA VAL A 272 -41.21 -3.87 20.26
C VAL A 272 -41.16 -5.37 20.18
N ARG A 273 -41.47 -5.94 19.00
CA ARG A 273 -41.33 -7.36 18.68
C ARG A 273 -40.36 -7.54 17.53
N LEU A 274 -39.30 -8.28 17.75
CA LEU A 274 -38.33 -8.67 16.70
C LEU A 274 -38.76 -10.05 16.14
N ARG A 275 -38.85 -10.13 14.81
CA ARG A 275 -39.02 -11.38 14.03
C ARG A 275 -37.80 -11.55 13.15
N ASP A 276 -36.92 -12.44 13.52
CA ASP A 276 -35.68 -12.77 12.79
C ASP A 276 -35.69 -14.29 12.49
N GLU A 277 -36.50 -14.70 11.53
CA GLU A 277 -36.62 -16.11 11.12
C GLU A 277 -35.29 -16.69 10.60
N PRO A 278 -34.46 -15.94 9.83
CA PRO A 278 -33.18 -16.45 9.34
C PRO A 278 -32.08 -16.48 10.41
N GLY A 279 -32.30 -15.93 11.60
CA GLY A 279 -31.28 -15.85 12.65
C GLY A 279 -30.12 -14.93 12.32
N VAL A 280 -30.36 -13.88 11.56
CA VAL A 280 -29.33 -12.89 11.14
C VAL A 280 -28.74 -12.17 12.36
N CYS A 281 -29.60 -11.79 13.32
CA CYS A 281 -29.19 -11.11 14.54
C CYS A 281 -28.47 -12.05 15.54
N THR A 282 -28.65 -13.35 15.44
CA THR A 282 -27.97 -14.33 16.28
C THR A 282 -26.64 -14.83 15.67
N GLY A 283 -26.25 -14.32 14.50
CA GLY A 283 -25.02 -14.72 13.82
C GLY A 283 -25.12 -16.06 13.07
N ALA A 284 -26.32 -16.61 12.88
CA ALA A 284 -26.52 -17.83 12.11
C ALA A 284 -26.17 -17.68 10.62
N SER A 285 -26.18 -16.43 10.12
CA SER A 285 -25.80 -16.09 8.74
C SER A 285 -24.69 -15.07 8.72
N SER A 286 -23.65 -15.29 7.90
CA SER A 286 -22.52 -14.35 7.72
C SER A 286 -22.92 -13.21 6.81
N VAL A 287 -23.43 -12.12 7.38
CA VAL A 287 -23.80 -10.91 6.64
C VAL A 287 -22.58 -10.03 6.37
N PRO A 288 -22.36 -9.55 5.13
CA PRO A 288 -21.31 -8.59 4.83
C PRO A 288 -21.38 -7.35 5.73
N ALA A 289 -20.25 -6.93 6.30
CA ALA A 289 -20.19 -5.87 7.30
C ALA A 289 -20.86 -4.54 6.85
N ALA A 290 -20.76 -4.20 5.55
CA ALA A 290 -21.41 -3.00 5.01
C ALA A 290 -22.95 -3.09 5.05
N LEU A 291 -23.51 -4.25 4.70
CA LEU A 291 -24.95 -4.50 4.73
C LEU A 291 -25.43 -4.53 6.19
N GLY A 292 -24.68 -5.18 7.08
CA GLY A 292 -24.98 -5.25 8.50
C GLY A 292 -25.07 -3.88 9.15
N ARG A 293 -24.10 -3.00 8.88
CA ARG A 293 -24.14 -1.60 9.37
C ARG A 293 -25.31 -0.81 8.81
N THR A 294 -25.65 -1.00 7.54
CA THR A 294 -26.78 -0.33 6.90
C THR A 294 -28.09 -0.78 7.50
N LEU A 295 -28.24 -2.08 7.77
CA LEU A 295 -29.42 -2.66 8.41
C LEU A 295 -29.57 -2.18 9.86
N TYR A 296 -28.49 -2.17 10.64
CA TYR A 296 -28.50 -1.63 12.01
C TYR A 296 -29.01 -0.17 12.04
N ARG A 297 -28.46 0.70 11.17
CA ARG A 297 -28.88 2.10 11.08
C ARG A 297 -30.32 2.25 10.61
N PHE A 298 -30.79 1.40 9.72
CA PHE A 298 -32.18 1.35 9.29
C PHE A 298 -33.11 1.07 10.50
N VAL A 299 -32.83 0.03 11.27
CA VAL A 299 -33.65 -0.33 12.45
C VAL A 299 -33.58 0.79 13.49
N GLN A 300 -32.42 1.36 13.75
CA GLN A 300 -32.22 2.46 14.71
C GLN A 300 -33.06 3.68 14.36
N GLU A 301 -33.04 4.11 13.09
CA GLU A 301 -33.82 5.26 12.62
C GLU A 301 -35.33 4.97 12.65
N ALA A 302 -35.71 3.74 12.26
CA ALA A 302 -37.13 3.34 12.26
C ALA A 302 -37.72 3.33 13.68
N LEU A 303 -36.99 2.76 14.68
CA LEU A 303 -37.40 2.75 16.08
C LEU A 303 -37.43 4.16 16.67
N THR A 304 -36.47 5.00 16.31
CA THR A 304 -36.46 6.41 16.71
C THR A 304 -37.67 7.19 16.16
N ASN A 305 -38.04 6.94 14.91
CA ASN A 305 -39.18 7.55 14.27
C ASN A 305 -40.50 7.02 14.86
N ALA A 306 -40.63 5.73 15.13
CA ALA A 306 -41.78 5.17 15.80
C ALA A 306 -42.00 5.80 17.17
N ARG A 307 -40.97 5.96 17.99
CA ARG A 307 -41.02 6.60 19.30
C ARG A 307 -41.45 8.09 19.23
N LYS A 308 -40.97 8.81 18.20
CA LYS A 308 -41.29 10.24 18.02
C LYS A 308 -42.70 10.47 17.51
N HIS A 309 -43.18 9.64 16.57
CA HIS A 309 -44.41 9.88 15.82
C HIS A 309 -45.58 9.00 16.23
N ALA A 310 -45.31 7.89 16.91
CA ALA A 310 -46.32 6.97 17.42
C ALA A 310 -45.96 6.50 18.85
N PRO A 311 -45.88 7.39 19.85
CA PRO A 311 -45.49 7.00 21.19
C PRO A 311 -46.48 5.96 21.76
N ALA A 312 -45.93 4.96 22.42
CA ALA A 312 -46.65 3.81 23.03
C ALA A 312 -47.38 2.88 22.02
N ALA A 313 -47.24 3.09 20.71
CA ALA A 313 -47.79 2.16 19.74
C ALA A 313 -46.88 0.93 19.60
N PRO A 314 -47.44 -0.27 19.46
CA PRO A 314 -46.66 -1.47 19.20
C PRO A 314 -45.89 -1.36 17.89
N VAL A 315 -44.60 -1.86 17.91
CA VAL A 315 -43.72 -1.85 16.77
C VAL A 315 -43.30 -3.30 16.48
N VAL A 316 -43.34 -3.69 15.23
CA VAL A 316 -42.85 -4.99 14.75
C VAL A 316 -41.68 -4.76 13.83
N VAL A 317 -40.54 -5.35 14.15
CA VAL A 317 -39.35 -5.38 13.31
C VAL A 317 -39.27 -6.78 12.71
N THR A 318 -39.31 -6.90 11.39
CA THR A 318 -39.18 -8.16 10.69
C THR A 318 -37.95 -8.15 9.82
N ILE A 319 -37.08 -9.15 9.96
CA ILE A 319 -35.89 -9.33 9.15
C ILE A 319 -36.01 -10.60 8.36
N THR A 320 -35.75 -10.53 7.06
CA THR A 320 -35.73 -11.67 6.15
C THR A 320 -34.42 -11.66 5.36
N ALA A 321 -33.83 -12.82 5.16
CA ALA A 321 -32.56 -12.97 4.49
C ALA A 321 -32.57 -14.15 3.53
N GLU A 322 -32.08 -13.91 2.33
CA GLU A 322 -31.83 -14.91 1.32
C GLU A 322 -30.38 -14.76 0.84
N PRO A 323 -29.43 -15.54 1.41
CA PRO A 323 -28.03 -15.46 1.02
C PRO A 323 -27.85 -15.67 -0.50
N GLY A 324 -27.05 -14.79 -1.13
CA GLY A 324 -26.89 -14.80 -2.59
C GLY A 324 -27.99 -14.05 -3.37
N ALA A 325 -29.00 -13.52 -2.70
CA ALA A 325 -30.07 -12.74 -3.32
C ALA A 325 -30.27 -11.38 -2.63
N HIS A 326 -30.82 -11.38 -1.40
CA HIS A 326 -31.13 -10.12 -0.72
C HIS A 326 -31.28 -10.26 0.79
N LEU A 327 -31.02 -9.18 1.50
CA LEU A 327 -31.33 -8.95 2.91
C LEU A 327 -32.41 -7.88 3.00
N SER A 328 -33.53 -8.15 3.64
CA SER A 328 -34.61 -7.21 3.76
C SER A 328 -35.01 -7.01 5.21
N ALA A 329 -35.42 -5.82 5.55
CA ALA A 329 -36.04 -5.54 6.83
C ALA A 329 -37.27 -4.63 6.66
N GLU A 330 -38.23 -4.85 7.53
CA GLU A 330 -39.45 -4.10 7.62
C GLU A 330 -39.74 -3.72 9.06
N VAL A 331 -40.03 -2.44 9.29
CA VAL A 331 -40.48 -1.95 10.59
C VAL A 331 -41.87 -1.33 10.41
N VAL A 332 -42.83 -1.86 11.16
CA VAL A 332 -44.22 -1.39 11.14
C VAL A 332 -44.62 -0.99 12.56
N ASN A 333 -45.12 0.22 12.72
CA ASN A 333 -45.83 0.63 13.94
C ASN A 333 -47.32 0.75 13.70
N GLU A 334 -48.11 0.44 14.72
CA GLU A 334 -49.54 0.66 14.70
C GLU A 334 -49.89 2.15 14.79
N ALA A 335 -51.14 2.51 14.53
CA ALA A 335 -51.64 3.87 14.70
C ALA A 335 -51.51 4.31 16.17
N PRO A 336 -51.07 5.55 16.46
CA PRO A 336 -50.95 6.02 17.81
C PRO A 336 -52.35 6.09 18.47
N ARG A 337 -52.48 5.55 19.67
CA ARG A 337 -53.75 5.55 20.44
C ARG A 337 -54.17 6.98 20.85
N VAL A 338 -53.21 7.89 20.98
CA VAL A 338 -53.44 9.28 21.27
C VAL A 338 -52.72 10.09 20.18
N ARG A 339 -53.46 10.87 19.42
CA ARG A 339 -52.85 11.73 18.40
C ARG A 339 -52.11 12.86 19.12
N PRO A 340 -50.80 13.05 18.93
CA PRO A 340 -50.09 14.19 19.54
C PRO A 340 -50.73 15.51 19.08
N ALA A 341 -51.00 16.38 20.01
CA ALA A 341 -51.69 17.69 19.78
C ALA A 341 -50.87 18.60 18.82
N THR A 342 -49.56 18.41 18.76
CA THR A 342 -48.64 19.06 17.81
C THR A 342 -47.63 18.02 17.32
N ALA A 343 -47.67 17.73 16.03
CA ALA A 343 -46.62 16.95 15.43
C ALA A 343 -45.30 17.72 15.50
N PRO A 344 -44.25 17.20 16.15
CA PRO A 344 -42.96 17.89 16.14
C PRO A 344 -42.50 18.09 14.70
N PRO A 345 -41.97 19.28 14.33
CA PRO A 345 -41.50 19.52 12.97
C PRO A 345 -40.38 18.53 12.63
N GLY A 346 -40.73 17.52 11.88
CA GLY A 346 -39.77 16.54 11.38
C GLY A 346 -39.00 17.17 10.22
N SER A 347 -37.70 17.36 10.38
CA SER A 347 -36.82 17.91 9.32
C SER A 347 -36.71 17.00 8.08
N GLY A 348 -37.29 15.80 8.12
CA GLY A 348 -37.15 14.78 7.05
C GLY A 348 -35.68 14.34 6.81
N ALA A 349 -34.73 14.88 7.56
CA ALA A 349 -33.31 14.66 7.39
C ALA A 349 -32.89 13.20 7.68
N GLY A 350 -33.55 12.55 8.64
CA GLY A 350 -33.24 11.15 9.02
C GLY A 350 -33.55 10.16 7.88
N LEU A 351 -34.74 10.23 7.31
CA LEU A 351 -35.15 9.38 6.19
C LEU A 351 -34.34 9.68 4.91
N ARG A 352 -33.97 10.95 4.68
CA ARG A 352 -33.13 11.33 3.54
C ARG A 352 -31.72 10.74 3.66
N GLY A 353 -31.07 10.90 4.81
CA GLY A 353 -29.75 10.33 5.06
C GLY A 353 -29.75 8.79 5.06
N LEU A 354 -30.86 8.17 5.45
CA LEU A 354 -31.03 6.72 5.35
C LEU A 354 -31.18 6.29 3.88
N ALA A 355 -31.97 7.00 3.06
CA ALA A 355 -32.13 6.73 1.65
C ALA A 355 -30.80 6.83 0.88
N GLU A 356 -30.01 7.87 1.13
CA GLU A 356 -28.69 8.03 0.54
C GLU A 356 -27.77 6.83 0.89
N ARG A 357 -27.74 6.40 2.14
CA ARG A 357 -26.94 5.27 2.60
C ARG A 357 -27.37 3.95 1.99
N VAL A 358 -28.66 3.71 1.89
CA VAL A 358 -29.24 2.50 1.25
C VAL A 358 -28.87 2.46 -0.24
N THR A 359 -28.96 3.61 -0.92
CA THR A 359 -28.56 3.72 -2.34
C THR A 359 -27.07 3.44 -2.56
N LEU A 360 -26.19 3.87 -1.64
CA LEU A 360 -24.74 3.60 -1.73
C LEU A 360 -24.39 2.10 -1.72
N VAL A 361 -25.23 1.28 -1.09
CA VAL A 361 -25.06 -0.21 -1.10
C VAL A 361 -25.93 -0.89 -2.15
N GLY A 362 -26.54 -0.13 -3.08
CA GLY A 362 -27.38 -0.66 -4.17
C GLY A 362 -28.75 -1.13 -3.71
N GLY A 363 -29.23 -0.71 -2.53
CA GLY A 363 -30.50 -1.09 -1.96
C GLY A 363 -31.66 -0.17 -2.35
N ASP A 364 -32.89 -0.58 -1.98
CA ASP A 364 -34.13 0.17 -2.15
C ASP A 364 -34.78 0.43 -0.78
N LEU A 365 -35.26 1.66 -0.56
CA LEU A 365 -35.95 2.08 0.66
C LEU A 365 -37.37 2.54 0.33
N ARG A 366 -38.36 1.97 1.03
CA ARG A 366 -39.76 2.34 0.87
C ARG A 366 -40.37 2.70 2.22
N HIS A 367 -41.20 3.72 2.23
CA HIS A 367 -41.94 4.12 3.44
C HIS A 367 -43.31 4.69 3.10
N GLY A 368 -44.22 4.59 4.03
CA GLY A 368 -45.56 5.13 3.86
C GLY A 368 -46.55 4.68 4.93
N PRO A 369 -47.78 5.25 4.92
CA PRO A 369 -48.82 4.86 5.84
C PRO A 369 -49.35 3.45 5.54
N THR A 370 -49.69 2.70 6.58
CA THR A 370 -50.39 1.43 6.46
C THR A 370 -51.90 1.61 6.27
N ARG A 371 -52.61 0.59 5.77
CA ARG A 371 -54.07 0.61 5.64
C ARG A 371 -54.80 0.76 6.99
N THR A 372 -54.11 0.40 8.09
CA THR A 372 -54.62 0.49 9.47
C THR A 372 -54.27 1.80 10.17
N GLY A 373 -53.72 2.78 9.44
CA GLY A 373 -53.35 4.12 9.99
C GLY A 373 -52.02 4.18 10.71
N GLY A 374 -51.26 3.10 10.70
CA GLY A 374 -49.86 3.05 11.17
C GLY A 374 -48.86 3.52 10.12
N TRP A 375 -47.57 3.27 10.34
CA TRP A 375 -46.50 3.61 9.43
C TRP A 375 -45.61 2.41 9.16
N ARG A 376 -45.19 2.27 7.90
CA ARG A 376 -44.30 1.21 7.41
C ARG A 376 -43.03 1.81 6.86
N LEU A 377 -41.87 1.29 7.27
CA LEU A 377 -40.56 1.54 6.67
C LEU A 377 -39.98 0.19 6.28
N ALA A 378 -39.52 0.05 5.03
CA ALA A 378 -38.99 -1.20 4.50
C ALA A 378 -37.73 -0.94 3.68
N VAL A 379 -36.72 -1.79 3.85
CA VAL A 379 -35.48 -1.77 3.11
C VAL A 379 -35.21 -3.12 2.46
N ARG A 380 -34.64 -3.10 1.26
CA ARG A 380 -34.13 -4.27 0.57
C ARG A 380 -32.71 -4.00 0.10
N LEU A 381 -31.77 -4.81 0.57
CA LEU A 381 -30.34 -4.70 0.29
C LEU A 381 -29.89 -5.90 -0.56
N PRO A 382 -29.14 -5.70 -1.66
CA PRO A 382 -28.60 -6.80 -2.42
C PRO A 382 -27.55 -7.54 -1.59
N TRP A 383 -27.64 -8.87 -1.55
CA TRP A 383 -26.68 -9.73 -0.87
C TRP A 383 -25.98 -10.59 -1.92
N PRO A 384 -24.81 -10.14 -2.45
CA PRO A 384 -24.07 -10.92 -3.42
C PRO A 384 -23.58 -12.25 -2.81
N ALA A 385 -23.49 -13.27 -3.66
CA ALA A 385 -23.08 -14.64 -3.30
C ALA A 385 -21.63 -14.72 -2.81
#